data_31587e609a36e3956e8c491df56aebe4
#
_entry.id   31587e609a36e3956e8c491df56aebe4
#
_cell.length_a   1.000
_cell.length_b   1.000
_cell.length_c   1.000
_cell.angle_alpha   90.00
_cell.angle_beta   90.00
_cell.angle_gamma   90.00
#
_symmetry.space_group_name_H-M   'P 1'
#
loop_
_entity.id
_entity.type
_entity.pdbx_description
1 polymer ?
#
loop_
_entity_poly.entity_id
_entity_poly.type
_entity_poly.pdbx_seq_one_letter_code
_entity_poly.pdbx_strand_id
1 'polypeptide(L)'
;MTTQTDGRRLRGDRTRRTVLDGAVQEASVRGLDALSFGALAASAPVNKSAVAGLFGSKENLQLATVERASEIYTEHVIVPARSAERGLARLWALVVAWTEYSRSRVFRGGCFFRTVEVEFDMREGCAVRDAVVAAQESWESYLVHQGQLAVDAGELAADTDPAQVAFEINALLNAANDRSLLLGDDGVYERALTAARSLLVARGADRAMLG
;
A
#
# COMPACT_ATOMS: atom_id res chain seq x y z
N MET A 1 8.94 28.55 -30.22
CA MET A 1 8.85 27.12 -30.65
C MET A 1 8.73 26.13 -29.50
N THR A 2 8.12 26.48 -28.36
CA THR A 2 8.12 25.66 -27.10
C THR A 2 6.80 24.90 -26.82
N THR A 3 5.70 25.24 -27.47
CA THR A 3 4.36 24.71 -27.15
C THR A 3 4.06 23.30 -27.70
N GLN A 4 4.68 22.87 -28.79
CA GLN A 4 4.39 21.59 -29.44
C GLN A 4 5.11 20.40 -28.76
N THR A 5 6.28 20.64 -28.18
CA THR A 5 7.08 19.66 -27.43
C THR A 5 6.42 19.35 -26.09
N ASP A 6 5.82 20.34 -25.45
CA ASP A 6 5.14 20.24 -24.15
C ASP A 6 3.85 19.40 -24.25
N GLY A 7 3.04 19.61 -25.29
CA GLY A 7 1.82 18.82 -25.51
C GLY A 7 2.09 17.34 -25.88
N ARG A 8 3.23 17.01 -26.47
CA ARG A 8 3.62 15.62 -26.77
C ARG A 8 4.08 14.89 -25.49
N ARG A 9 4.84 15.58 -24.65
CA ARG A 9 5.31 15.08 -23.35
C ARG A 9 4.11 14.82 -22.42
N LEU A 10 3.21 15.78 -22.25
CA LEU A 10 2.01 15.63 -21.43
C LEU A 10 1.11 14.46 -21.89
N ARG A 11 0.99 14.24 -23.19
CA ARG A 11 0.25 13.06 -23.70
C ARG A 11 0.97 11.76 -23.40
N GLY A 12 2.30 11.72 -23.49
CA GLY A 12 3.13 10.58 -23.11
C GLY A 12 2.96 10.22 -21.65
N ASP A 13 3.05 11.21 -20.75
CA ASP A 13 2.92 11.05 -19.30
C ASP A 13 1.51 10.56 -18.94
N ARG A 14 0.46 11.10 -19.55
CA ARG A 14 -0.92 10.64 -19.36
C ARG A 14 -1.11 9.19 -19.80
N THR A 15 -0.56 8.84 -20.96
CA THR A 15 -0.61 7.46 -21.46
C THR A 15 0.13 6.51 -20.54
N ARG A 16 1.33 6.88 -20.07
CA ARG A 16 2.11 6.10 -19.12
C ARG A 16 1.32 5.86 -17.82
N ARG A 17 0.69 6.90 -17.29
CA ARG A 17 -0.15 6.79 -16.08
C ARG A 17 -1.34 5.84 -16.28
N THR A 18 -2.05 5.95 -17.40
CA THR A 18 -3.17 5.05 -17.72
C THR A 18 -2.73 3.58 -17.80
N VAL A 19 -1.57 3.31 -18.40
CA VAL A 19 -1.01 1.95 -18.47
C VAL A 19 -0.64 1.44 -17.07
N LEU A 20 -0.03 2.29 -16.24
CA LEU A 20 0.33 1.94 -14.87
C LEU A 20 -0.89 1.72 -13.97
N ASP A 21 -1.96 2.51 -14.13
CA ASP A 21 -3.23 2.30 -13.42
C ASP A 21 -3.84 0.92 -13.75
N GLY A 22 -3.71 0.46 -14.99
CA GLY A 22 -4.06 -0.92 -15.38
C GLY A 22 -3.10 -1.96 -14.81
N ALA A 23 -1.80 -1.68 -14.83
CA ALA A 23 -0.76 -2.60 -14.35
C ALA A 23 -0.87 -2.87 -12.84
N VAL A 24 -1.14 -1.86 -12.02
CA VAL A 24 -1.31 -2.04 -10.57
C VAL A 24 -2.54 -2.91 -10.25
N GLN A 25 -3.63 -2.75 -11.01
CA GLN A 25 -4.83 -3.58 -10.85
C GLN A 25 -4.57 -5.04 -11.22
N GLU A 26 -3.86 -5.29 -12.33
CA GLU A 26 -3.52 -6.64 -12.76
C GLU A 26 -2.54 -7.30 -11.78
N ALA A 27 -1.50 -6.58 -11.36
CA ALA A 27 -0.50 -7.09 -10.43
C ALA A 27 -1.08 -7.35 -9.03
N SER A 28 -2.06 -6.57 -8.56
CA SER A 28 -2.72 -6.82 -7.28
C SER A 28 -3.42 -8.17 -7.21
N VAL A 29 -3.87 -8.69 -8.37
CA VAL A 29 -4.58 -9.98 -8.45
C VAL A 29 -3.66 -11.13 -8.83
N ARG A 30 -2.69 -10.90 -9.73
CA ARG A 30 -1.92 -11.97 -10.38
C ARG A 30 -0.41 -11.87 -10.14
N GLY A 31 0.04 -10.89 -9.36
CA GLY A 31 1.45 -10.62 -9.15
C GLY A 31 2.11 -9.82 -10.29
N LEU A 32 3.31 -9.33 -10.01
CA LEU A 32 4.10 -8.53 -10.96
C LEU A 32 4.65 -9.37 -12.13
N ASP A 33 4.87 -10.66 -11.92
CA ASP A 33 5.38 -11.55 -12.98
C ASP A 33 4.34 -11.79 -14.09
N ALA A 34 3.07 -11.67 -13.76
CA ALA A 34 1.99 -11.78 -14.75
C ALA A 34 1.94 -10.58 -15.71
N LEU A 35 2.57 -9.45 -15.38
CA LEU A 35 2.61 -8.28 -16.24
C LEU A 35 3.34 -8.57 -17.54
N SER A 36 2.71 -8.18 -18.65
CA SER A 36 3.34 -8.20 -19.97
C SER A 36 2.88 -7.00 -20.80
N PHE A 37 3.74 -6.53 -21.70
CA PHE A 37 3.40 -5.43 -22.62
C PHE A 37 2.16 -5.74 -23.48
N GLY A 38 1.98 -7.04 -23.84
CA GLY A 38 0.82 -7.47 -24.62
C GLY A 38 -0.49 -7.43 -23.85
N ALA A 39 -0.50 -7.92 -22.62
CA ALA A 39 -1.69 -7.89 -21.75
C ALA A 39 -2.12 -6.45 -21.44
N LEU A 40 -1.16 -5.58 -21.12
CA LEU A 40 -1.45 -4.18 -20.83
C LEU A 40 -1.92 -3.40 -22.06
N ALA A 41 -1.37 -3.69 -23.23
CA ALA A 41 -1.85 -3.09 -24.48
C ALA A 41 -3.28 -3.52 -24.85
N ALA A 42 -3.69 -4.73 -24.46
CA ALA A 42 -5.06 -5.21 -24.69
C ALA A 42 -6.09 -4.52 -23.78
N SER A 43 -5.67 -4.03 -22.62
CA SER A 43 -6.53 -3.36 -21.62
C SER A 43 -6.48 -1.82 -21.67
N ALA A 44 -5.63 -1.23 -22.53
CA ALA A 44 -5.45 0.21 -22.66
C ALA A 44 -5.58 0.65 -24.13
N PRO A 45 -5.91 1.93 -24.41
CA PRO A 45 -6.03 2.42 -25.78
C PRO A 45 -4.65 2.71 -26.42
N VAL A 46 -3.74 1.73 -26.31
CA VAL A 46 -2.35 1.82 -26.80
C VAL A 46 -1.92 0.46 -27.38
N ASN A 47 -1.04 0.48 -28.38
CA ASN A 47 -0.50 -0.76 -28.92
C ASN A 47 0.71 -1.27 -28.13
N LYS A 48 1.06 -2.57 -28.32
CA LYS A 48 2.16 -3.23 -27.62
C LYS A 48 3.51 -2.51 -27.79
N SER A 49 3.79 -1.98 -28.99
CA SER A 49 5.04 -1.27 -29.28
C SER A 49 5.14 0.04 -28.50
N ALA A 50 4.00 0.74 -28.32
CA ALA A 50 3.95 1.95 -27.51
C ALA A 50 4.20 1.63 -26.04
N VAL A 51 3.57 0.58 -25.48
CA VAL A 51 3.84 0.13 -24.09
C VAL A 51 5.31 -0.25 -23.93
N ALA A 52 5.87 -1.04 -24.86
CA ALA A 52 7.29 -1.40 -24.82
C ALA A 52 8.20 -0.17 -24.89
N GLY A 53 7.87 0.84 -25.68
CA GLY A 53 8.61 2.10 -25.77
C GLY A 53 8.56 2.94 -24.49
N LEU A 54 7.47 2.86 -23.69
CA LEU A 54 7.32 3.60 -22.43
C LEU A 54 8.21 3.06 -21.30
N PHE A 55 8.46 1.75 -21.27
CA PHE A 55 9.15 1.10 -20.14
C PHE A 55 10.49 0.47 -20.53
N GLY A 56 10.67 0.10 -21.77
CA GLY A 56 11.90 -0.52 -22.31
C GLY A 56 12.09 -1.98 -21.90
N SER A 57 11.92 -2.33 -20.62
CA SER A 57 12.06 -3.68 -20.08
C SER A 57 10.89 -4.09 -19.18
N LYS A 58 10.73 -5.40 -18.96
CA LYS A 58 9.74 -5.92 -18.00
C LYS A 58 10.07 -5.46 -16.57
N GLU A 59 11.33 -5.47 -16.19
CA GLU A 59 11.79 -5.00 -14.89
C GLU A 59 11.44 -3.53 -14.65
N ASN A 60 11.69 -2.65 -15.62
CA ASN A 60 11.32 -1.24 -15.53
C ASN A 60 9.79 -1.05 -15.43
N LEU A 61 9.00 -1.88 -16.12
CA LEU A 61 7.55 -1.88 -15.96
C LEU A 61 7.15 -2.29 -14.54
N GLN A 62 7.75 -3.34 -13.99
CA GLN A 62 7.48 -3.81 -12.63
C GLN A 62 7.85 -2.75 -11.60
N LEU A 63 9.03 -2.14 -11.70
CA LEU A 63 9.48 -1.04 -10.83
C LEU A 63 8.54 0.16 -10.88
N ALA A 64 8.16 0.60 -12.09
CA ALA A 64 7.20 1.68 -12.25
C ALA A 64 5.80 1.34 -11.71
N THR A 65 5.42 0.06 -11.74
CA THR A 65 4.16 -0.41 -11.16
C THR A 65 4.19 -0.36 -9.63
N VAL A 66 5.30 -0.74 -8.99
CA VAL A 66 5.51 -0.61 -7.53
C VAL A 66 5.46 0.86 -7.11
N GLU A 67 6.13 1.75 -7.85
CA GLU A 67 6.10 3.20 -7.62
C GLU A 67 4.66 3.74 -7.68
N ARG A 68 3.91 3.37 -8.74
CA ARG A 68 2.51 3.78 -8.90
C ARG A 68 1.60 3.25 -7.79
N ALA A 69 1.82 2.01 -7.35
CA ALA A 69 1.09 1.43 -6.22
C ALA A 69 1.38 2.20 -4.92
N SER A 70 2.63 2.65 -4.69
CA SER A 70 3.02 3.46 -3.54
C SER A 70 2.34 4.84 -3.55
N GLU A 71 2.20 5.47 -4.73
CA GLU A 71 1.44 6.71 -4.87
C GLU A 71 -0.04 6.52 -4.47
N ILE A 72 -0.70 5.49 -5.02
CA ILE A 72 -2.10 5.17 -4.73
C ILE A 72 -2.28 4.83 -3.24
N TYR A 73 -1.37 4.04 -2.67
CA TYR A 73 -1.38 3.73 -1.25
C TYR A 73 -1.28 4.99 -0.39
N THR A 74 -0.38 5.90 -0.76
CA THR A 74 -0.21 7.18 -0.09
C THR A 74 -1.49 8.02 -0.17
N GLU A 75 -2.13 8.09 -1.34
CA GLU A 75 -3.39 8.83 -1.55
C GLU A 75 -4.53 8.28 -0.68
N HIS A 76 -4.62 6.96 -0.49
CA HIS A 76 -5.75 6.31 0.19
C HIS A 76 -5.52 5.98 1.67
N VAL A 77 -4.27 5.85 2.12
CA VAL A 77 -3.95 5.45 3.50
C VAL A 77 -3.27 6.59 4.26
N ILE A 78 -2.19 7.13 3.68
CA ILE A 78 -1.35 8.09 4.40
C ILE A 78 -1.99 9.49 4.45
N VAL A 79 -2.47 9.97 3.31
CA VAL A 79 -3.04 11.33 3.22
C VAL A 79 -4.27 11.50 4.11
N PRO A 80 -5.27 10.59 4.13
CA PRO A 80 -6.42 10.71 5.03
C PRO A 80 -6.01 10.72 6.51
N ALA A 81 -5.05 9.87 6.90
CA ALA A 81 -4.60 9.79 8.29
C ALA A 81 -3.85 11.04 8.77
N ARG A 82 -3.29 11.85 7.87
CA ARG A 82 -2.57 13.09 8.23
C ARG A 82 -3.46 14.17 8.85
N SER A 83 -4.77 14.07 8.71
CA SER A 83 -5.72 14.99 9.37
C SER A 83 -5.80 14.80 10.89
N ALA A 84 -5.47 13.60 11.39
CA ALA A 84 -5.39 13.32 12.82
C ALA A 84 -4.10 13.89 13.44
N GLU A 85 -4.09 14.16 14.73
CA GLU A 85 -2.89 14.56 15.47
C GLU A 85 -1.83 13.45 15.45
N ARG A 86 -0.56 13.82 15.49
CA ARG A 86 0.57 12.88 15.54
C ARG A 86 0.53 12.10 16.85
N GLY A 87 1.03 10.88 16.84
CA GLY A 87 0.96 9.97 17.98
C GLY A 87 -0.20 8.98 17.83
N LEU A 88 -0.89 8.67 18.91
CA LEU A 88 -1.93 7.64 18.99
C LEU A 88 -3.09 7.89 18.00
N ALA A 89 -3.57 9.13 17.93
CA ALA A 89 -4.68 9.47 17.05
C ALA A 89 -4.34 9.18 15.57
N ARG A 90 -3.13 9.54 15.12
CA ARG A 90 -2.69 9.23 13.75
C ARG A 90 -2.41 7.75 13.54
N LEU A 91 -1.83 7.08 14.53
CA LEU A 91 -1.62 5.63 14.48
C LEU A 91 -2.95 4.90 14.26
N TRP A 92 -4.00 5.28 15.02
CA TRP A 92 -5.33 4.74 14.84
C TRP A 92 -5.94 5.09 13.48
N ALA A 93 -5.81 6.34 13.05
CA ALA A 93 -6.30 6.79 11.74
C ALA A 93 -5.65 6.02 10.57
N LEU A 94 -4.37 5.64 10.69
CA LEU A 94 -3.69 4.79 9.72
C LEU A 94 -4.31 3.38 9.65
N VAL A 95 -4.63 2.78 10.79
CA VAL A 95 -5.30 1.48 10.87
C VAL A 95 -6.67 1.52 10.19
N VAL A 96 -7.46 2.56 10.49
CA VAL A 96 -8.80 2.76 9.90
C VAL A 96 -8.70 3.00 8.39
N ALA A 97 -7.81 3.91 7.96
CA ALA A 97 -7.62 4.22 6.54
C ALA A 97 -7.15 3.01 5.74
N TRP A 98 -6.22 2.21 6.29
CA TRP A 98 -5.78 0.97 5.67
C TRP A 98 -6.92 -0.05 5.54
N THR A 99 -7.72 -0.18 6.58
CA THR A 99 -8.89 -1.08 6.57
C THR A 99 -9.87 -0.70 5.47
N GLU A 100 -10.18 0.60 5.35
CA GLU A 100 -11.07 1.10 4.30
C GLU A 100 -10.47 0.94 2.90
N TYR A 101 -9.18 1.23 2.72
CA TYR A 101 -8.46 1.01 1.48
C TYR A 101 -8.55 -0.45 1.00
N SER A 102 -8.36 -1.42 1.90
CA SER A 102 -8.43 -2.84 1.56
C SER A 102 -9.87 -3.31 1.32
N ARG A 103 -10.83 -2.88 2.18
CA ARG A 103 -12.25 -3.21 2.09
C ARG A 103 -12.89 -2.69 0.80
N SER A 104 -12.63 -1.44 0.46
CA SER A 104 -13.18 -0.79 -0.74
C SER A 104 -12.56 -1.30 -2.05
N ARG A 105 -11.58 -2.22 -1.96
CA ARG A 105 -10.89 -2.78 -3.15
C ARG A 105 -10.29 -1.69 -4.03
N VAL A 106 -9.61 -0.72 -3.44
CA VAL A 106 -8.82 0.28 -4.20
C VAL A 106 -7.93 -0.44 -5.22
N PHE A 107 -7.31 -1.54 -4.83
CA PHE A 107 -6.81 -2.56 -5.76
C PHE A 107 -7.74 -3.78 -5.72
N ARG A 108 -8.09 -4.31 -6.88
CA ARG A 108 -9.01 -5.46 -7.02
C ARG A 108 -8.59 -6.69 -6.20
N GLY A 109 -7.30 -6.89 -6.04
CA GLY A 109 -6.71 -7.96 -5.22
C GLY A 109 -6.53 -7.58 -3.74
N GLY A 110 -7.19 -6.55 -3.22
CA GLY A 110 -7.01 -6.07 -1.85
C GLY A 110 -5.75 -5.22 -1.71
N CYS A 111 -4.83 -5.59 -0.81
CA CYS A 111 -3.57 -4.87 -0.69
C CYS A 111 -2.56 -5.33 -1.76
N PHE A 112 -2.15 -4.41 -2.66
CA PHE A 112 -1.14 -4.68 -3.67
C PHE A 112 0.16 -5.23 -3.08
N PHE A 113 0.65 -4.58 -2.01
CA PHE A 113 1.93 -4.96 -1.39
C PHE A 113 1.87 -6.36 -0.79
N ARG A 114 0.73 -6.77 -0.21
CA ARG A 114 0.56 -8.14 0.31
C ARG A 114 0.75 -9.20 -0.76
N THR A 115 0.22 -8.97 -1.97
CA THR A 115 0.37 -9.90 -3.10
C THR A 115 1.81 -9.98 -3.59
N VAL A 116 2.46 -8.83 -3.79
CA VAL A 116 3.82 -8.80 -4.36
C VAL A 116 4.90 -9.17 -3.35
N GLU A 117 4.67 -8.96 -2.04
CA GLU A 117 5.55 -9.40 -0.97
C GLU A 117 5.74 -10.92 -1.02
N VAL A 118 4.65 -11.68 -1.03
CA VAL A 118 4.69 -13.15 -1.12
C VAL A 118 5.34 -13.64 -2.42
N GLU A 119 5.16 -12.91 -3.53
CA GLU A 119 5.77 -13.24 -4.81
C GLU A 119 7.29 -13.05 -4.82
N PHE A 120 7.81 -12.07 -4.05
CA PHE A 120 9.21 -11.66 -4.10
C PHE A 120 10.01 -11.98 -2.84
N ASP A 121 9.44 -12.58 -1.81
CA ASP A 121 10.11 -12.86 -0.52
C ASP A 121 11.42 -13.66 -0.66
N MET A 122 11.46 -14.65 -1.56
CA MET A 122 12.61 -15.53 -1.80
C MET A 122 13.50 -15.12 -2.97
N ARG A 123 13.28 -13.94 -3.60
CA ARG A 123 14.05 -13.49 -4.78
C ARG A 123 15.19 -12.57 -4.41
N GLU A 124 16.36 -13.11 -4.12
CA GLU A 124 17.56 -12.34 -3.83
C GLU A 124 18.12 -11.62 -5.07
N GLY A 125 18.78 -10.47 -4.87
CA GLY A 125 19.49 -9.71 -5.92
C GLY A 125 18.58 -9.14 -7.02
N CYS A 126 17.33 -8.86 -6.73
CA CYS A 126 16.31 -8.38 -7.67
C CYS A 126 15.89 -6.94 -7.31
N ALA A 127 16.10 -5.99 -8.23
CA ALA A 127 15.75 -4.58 -8.00
C ALA A 127 14.25 -4.38 -7.66
N VAL A 128 13.37 -5.22 -8.21
CA VAL A 128 11.94 -5.17 -7.90
C VAL A 128 11.69 -5.57 -6.45
N ARG A 129 12.36 -6.63 -5.95
CA ARG A 129 12.30 -7.01 -4.53
C ARG A 129 12.76 -5.88 -3.64
N ASP A 130 13.88 -5.24 -3.98
CA ASP A 130 14.43 -4.13 -3.19
C ASP A 130 13.44 -2.96 -3.11
N ALA A 131 12.73 -2.66 -4.20
CA ALA A 131 11.67 -1.65 -4.21
C ALA A 131 10.45 -2.04 -3.34
N VAL A 132 10.06 -3.32 -3.34
CA VAL A 132 8.98 -3.85 -2.48
C VAL A 132 9.39 -3.77 -1.00
N VAL A 133 10.62 -4.20 -0.67
CA VAL A 133 11.18 -4.11 0.69
C VAL A 133 11.18 -2.66 1.17
N ALA A 134 11.69 -1.73 0.37
CA ALA A 134 11.73 -0.32 0.73
C ALA A 134 10.33 0.27 1.00
N ALA A 135 9.32 -0.14 0.23
CA ALA A 135 7.94 0.28 0.47
C ALA A 135 7.38 -0.26 1.79
N GLN A 136 7.65 -1.53 2.11
CA GLN A 136 7.24 -2.14 3.38
C GLN A 136 7.95 -1.52 4.58
N GLU A 137 9.27 -1.33 4.50
CA GLU A 137 10.05 -0.65 5.55
C GLU A 137 9.58 0.79 5.79
N SER A 138 9.21 1.50 4.73
CA SER A 138 8.66 2.86 4.84
C SER A 138 7.33 2.87 5.59
N TRP A 139 6.44 1.94 5.29
CA TRP A 139 5.16 1.78 5.98
C TRP A 139 5.35 1.41 7.45
N GLU A 140 6.15 0.38 7.73
CA GLU A 140 6.42 -0.08 9.09
C GLU A 140 7.08 1.01 9.93
N SER A 141 8.11 1.68 9.39
CA SER A 141 8.78 2.80 10.06
C SER A 141 7.81 3.95 10.37
N TYR A 142 6.80 4.18 9.52
CA TYR A 142 5.80 5.21 9.78
C TYR A 142 4.87 4.84 10.94
N LEU A 143 4.45 3.57 11.05
CA LEU A 143 3.70 3.08 12.21
C LEU A 143 4.53 3.17 13.50
N VAL A 144 5.77 2.66 13.46
CA VAL A 144 6.70 2.73 14.60
C VAL A 144 6.89 4.17 15.06
N HIS A 145 7.10 5.09 14.12
CA HIS A 145 7.26 6.52 14.45
C HIS A 145 6.02 7.11 15.14
N GLN A 146 4.81 6.80 14.68
CA GLN A 146 3.59 7.27 15.35
C GLN A 146 3.42 6.62 16.72
N GLY A 147 3.74 5.34 16.85
CA GLY A 147 3.76 4.62 18.14
C GLY A 147 4.74 5.25 19.14
N GLN A 148 5.96 5.60 18.69
CA GLN A 148 6.95 6.26 19.54
C GLN A 148 6.46 7.63 20.02
N LEU A 149 5.87 8.44 19.13
CA LEU A 149 5.29 9.73 19.50
C LEU A 149 4.16 9.56 20.54
N ALA A 150 3.37 8.50 20.45
CA ALA A 150 2.32 8.19 21.43
C ALA A 150 2.92 7.82 22.81
N VAL A 151 4.03 7.08 22.83
CA VAL A 151 4.76 6.78 24.07
C VAL A 151 5.34 8.05 24.67
N ASP A 152 6.02 8.86 23.86
CA ASP A 152 6.66 10.11 24.31
C ASP A 152 5.63 11.13 24.85
N ALA A 153 4.40 11.10 24.33
CA ALA A 153 3.29 11.94 24.80
C ALA A 153 2.54 11.37 26.01
N GLY A 154 2.87 10.13 26.46
CA GLY A 154 2.15 9.44 27.52
C GLY A 154 0.77 8.91 27.14
N GLU A 155 0.47 8.84 25.83
CA GLU A 155 -0.76 8.27 25.28
C GLU A 155 -0.72 6.74 25.25
N LEU A 156 0.49 6.16 25.30
CA LEU A 156 0.79 4.73 25.53
C LEU A 156 1.70 4.60 26.74
N ALA A 157 1.70 3.43 27.38
CA ALA A 157 2.56 3.12 28.52
C ALA A 157 4.04 3.26 28.13
N ALA A 158 4.87 3.75 29.06
CA ALA A 158 6.29 4.05 28.82
C ALA A 158 7.14 2.82 28.44
N ASP A 159 6.67 1.62 28.80
CA ASP A 159 7.31 0.34 28.47
C ASP A 159 6.79 -0.28 27.16
N THR A 160 5.93 0.41 26.44
CA THR A 160 5.44 -0.05 25.13
C THR A 160 6.57 -0.05 24.10
N ASP A 161 6.77 -1.18 23.43
CA ASP A 161 7.63 -1.29 22.26
C ASP A 161 6.85 -0.93 20.98
N PRO A 162 7.13 0.23 20.32
CA PRO A 162 6.43 0.64 19.10
C PRO A 162 6.64 -0.29 17.91
N ALA A 163 7.78 -0.99 17.83
CA ALA A 163 8.03 -1.96 16.77
C ALA A 163 7.14 -3.19 16.94
N GLN A 164 6.95 -3.67 18.17
CA GLN A 164 6.01 -4.74 18.46
C GLN A 164 4.56 -4.32 18.13
N VAL A 165 4.17 -3.10 18.46
CA VAL A 165 2.84 -2.57 18.10
C VAL A 165 2.63 -2.56 16.59
N ALA A 166 3.61 -2.06 15.82
CA ALA A 166 3.56 -2.02 14.37
C ALA A 166 3.45 -3.43 13.76
N PHE A 167 4.25 -4.39 14.26
CA PHE A 167 4.20 -5.80 13.85
C PHE A 167 2.81 -6.41 14.07
N GLU A 168 2.23 -6.24 15.26
CA GLU A 168 0.93 -6.81 15.61
C GLU A 168 -0.20 -6.17 14.77
N ILE A 169 -0.15 -4.85 14.56
CA ILE A 169 -1.09 -4.14 13.66
C ILE A 169 -0.99 -4.71 12.24
N ASN A 170 0.21 -4.82 11.67
CA ASN A 170 0.41 -5.37 10.34
C ASN A 170 -0.11 -6.81 10.22
N ALA A 171 0.13 -7.65 11.22
CA ALA A 171 -0.37 -9.02 11.24
C ALA A 171 -1.91 -9.08 11.18
N LEU A 172 -2.60 -8.22 11.96
CA LEU A 172 -4.05 -8.14 11.98
C LEU A 172 -4.62 -7.66 10.63
N LEU A 173 -4.03 -6.62 10.05
CA LEU A 173 -4.45 -6.04 8.78
C LEU A 173 -4.24 -7.03 7.62
N ASN A 174 -3.08 -7.67 7.55
CA ASN A 174 -2.78 -8.67 6.54
C ASN A 174 -3.71 -9.89 6.65
N ALA A 175 -3.96 -10.38 7.87
CA ALA A 175 -4.90 -11.48 8.09
C ALA A 175 -6.33 -11.11 7.65
N ALA A 176 -6.77 -9.87 7.89
CA ALA A 176 -8.08 -9.40 7.44
C ALA A 176 -8.16 -9.35 5.91
N ASN A 177 -7.14 -8.79 5.24
CA ASN A 177 -7.06 -8.78 3.77
C ASN A 177 -7.16 -10.19 3.18
N ASP A 178 -6.31 -11.10 3.66
CA ASP A 178 -6.20 -12.46 3.10
C ASP A 178 -7.53 -13.22 3.28
N ARG A 179 -8.14 -13.14 4.45
CA ARG A 179 -9.41 -13.83 4.75
C ARG A 179 -10.59 -13.22 3.99
N SER A 180 -10.64 -11.90 3.88
CA SER A 180 -11.68 -11.21 3.11
C SER A 180 -11.66 -11.63 1.64
N LEU A 181 -10.47 -11.74 1.04
CA LEU A 181 -10.31 -12.20 -0.35
C LEU A 181 -10.62 -13.67 -0.53
N LEU A 182 -10.07 -14.52 0.36
CA LEU A 182 -10.18 -15.97 0.21
C LEU A 182 -11.59 -16.50 0.53
N LEU A 183 -12.24 -15.91 1.55
CA LEU A 183 -13.52 -16.41 2.08
C LEU A 183 -14.71 -15.52 1.69
N GLY A 184 -14.49 -14.34 1.10
CA GLY A 184 -15.54 -13.38 0.81
C GLY A 184 -16.19 -12.78 2.07
N ASP A 185 -15.50 -12.80 3.22
CA ASP A 185 -16.01 -12.33 4.51
C ASP A 185 -15.37 -10.97 4.86
N ASP A 186 -16.07 -9.88 4.53
CA ASP A 186 -15.62 -8.53 4.88
C ASP A 186 -15.86 -8.18 6.37
N GLY A 187 -16.56 -9.00 7.14
CA GLY A 187 -16.70 -8.88 8.60
C GLY A 187 -15.37 -9.05 9.35
N VAL A 188 -14.36 -9.63 8.69
CA VAL A 188 -13.00 -9.76 9.26
C VAL A 188 -12.33 -8.40 9.51
N TYR A 189 -12.68 -7.36 8.75
CA TYR A 189 -12.13 -6.01 8.96
C TYR A 189 -12.57 -5.42 10.31
N GLU A 190 -13.83 -5.62 10.71
CA GLU A 190 -14.31 -5.21 12.05
C GLU A 190 -13.62 -5.99 13.18
N ARG A 191 -13.32 -7.26 12.94
CA ARG A 191 -12.52 -8.07 13.89
C ARG A 191 -11.11 -7.55 14.03
N ALA A 192 -10.45 -7.17 12.92
CA ALA A 192 -9.12 -6.57 12.92
C ALA A 192 -9.11 -5.22 13.67
N LEU A 193 -10.07 -4.34 13.39
CA LEU A 193 -10.22 -3.07 14.11
C LEU A 193 -10.45 -3.29 15.61
N THR A 194 -11.31 -4.25 15.99
CA THR A 194 -11.56 -4.59 17.39
C THR A 194 -10.31 -5.11 18.08
N ALA A 195 -9.54 -5.97 17.41
CA ALA A 195 -8.29 -6.52 17.95
C ALA A 195 -7.21 -5.44 18.07
N ALA A 196 -7.04 -4.58 17.07
CA ALA A 196 -6.09 -3.47 17.10
C ALA A 196 -6.43 -2.46 18.22
N ARG A 197 -7.73 -2.15 18.40
CA ARG A 197 -8.19 -1.30 19.52
C ARG A 197 -7.84 -1.94 20.87
N SER A 198 -8.15 -3.22 21.05
CA SER A 198 -7.83 -3.95 22.29
C SER A 198 -6.35 -3.99 22.58
N LEU A 199 -5.53 -4.17 21.55
CA LEU A 199 -4.07 -4.15 21.61
C LEU A 199 -3.54 -2.80 22.11
N LEU A 200 -4.05 -1.68 21.59
CA LEU A 200 -3.65 -0.33 22.01
C LEU A 200 -4.14 -0.01 23.44
N VAL A 201 -5.39 -0.36 23.76
CA VAL A 201 -5.94 -0.19 25.12
C VAL A 201 -5.15 -0.98 26.17
N ALA A 202 -4.74 -2.20 25.87
CA ALA A 202 -3.88 -3.01 26.76
C ALA A 202 -2.50 -2.37 27.02
N ARG A 203 -2.08 -1.43 26.15
CA ARG A 203 -0.85 -0.63 26.27
C ARG A 203 -1.11 0.79 26.81
N GLY A 204 -2.24 1.02 27.45
CA GLY A 204 -2.56 2.28 28.14
C GLY A 204 -3.30 3.32 27.31
N ALA A 205 -3.63 3.04 26.05
CA ALA A 205 -4.41 3.97 25.24
C ALA A 205 -5.79 4.25 25.85
N ASP A 206 -6.20 5.53 25.89
CA ASP A 206 -7.59 5.88 26.18
C ASP A 206 -8.49 5.39 25.03
N ARG A 207 -9.47 4.56 25.38
CA ARG A 207 -10.43 4.03 24.42
C ARG A 207 -11.19 5.12 23.66
N ALA A 208 -11.43 6.26 24.30
CA ALA A 208 -12.15 7.38 23.68
C ALA A 208 -11.39 7.98 22.48
N MET A 209 -10.05 7.85 22.44
CA MET A 209 -9.19 8.31 21.32
C MET A 209 -9.24 7.37 20.10
N LEU A 210 -9.81 6.19 20.25
CA LEU A 210 -9.78 5.14 19.22
C LEU A 210 -11.11 4.97 18.47
N GLY A 211 -12.03 5.89 18.63
CA GLY A 211 -13.29 5.96 17.87
C GLY A 211 -14.34 4.92 18.21
#